data_fb44d5d5a759821a35c2a9a3788adb6f
#
_entry.id   fb44d5d5a759821a35c2a9a3788adb6f
#
_cell.length_a   1.000
_cell.length_b   1.000
_cell.length_c   1.000
_cell.angle_alpha   90.00
_cell.angle_beta   90.00
_cell.angle_gamma   90.00
#
_symmetry.space_group_name_H-M   'P 1'
#
loop_
_entity.id
_entity.type
_entity.pdbx_description
1 polymer ?
#
loop_
_entity_poly.entity_id
_entity_poly.type
_entity_poly.pdbx_seq_one_letter_code
_entity_poly.pdbx_strand_id
1 'polypeptide(L)'
;MGEMEALQTIIKPTVGILTNIGGAHQENFFSLQDKCMEKLTLFKDCDVIIYDGDNELISSCVAKSLFTSREIAWSKKDNERPLFIESIQKGEHATTIKYRYLGMPNEFSIPFIDDASIENSLHCLAVALYMMVSPEQITERMARLDQIAMRLEVKEGKNGCVLINDSYNSDLASLDIALDFMSRRSDDKGKKRTLILSDMLETGQSGKLLYRQVAELVHSRGVEKIIGVGEEIRTAAARFEIEKYFFRTTEELLESDLLAGLRNEVILVKG
;
A
#
# COMPACT_ATOMS: atom_id res chain seq x y z
N MET A 1 -19.79 6.19 -10.86
CA MET A 1 -19.17 7.20 -11.77
C MET A 1 -19.85 8.54 -11.56
N GLY A 2 -19.12 9.67 -11.70
CA GLY A 2 -19.62 11.03 -11.48
C GLY A 2 -19.39 11.57 -10.05
N GLU A 3 -18.90 10.76 -9.13
CA GLU A 3 -18.58 11.19 -7.78
C GLU A 3 -17.42 12.19 -7.74
N MET A 4 -16.36 11.94 -8.54
CA MET A 4 -15.21 12.83 -8.61
C MET A 4 -15.55 14.18 -9.24
N GLU A 5 -16.49 14.23 -10.16
CA GLU A 5 -16.99 15.49 -10.72
C GLU A 5 -17.74 16.31 -9.67
N ALA A 6 -18.59 15.67 -8.87
CA ALA A 6 -19.28 16.32 -7.77
C ALA A 6 -18.29 16.83 -6.71
N LEU A 7 -17.31 16.03 -6.33
CA LEU A 7 -16.25 16.41 -5.38
C LEU A 7 -15.40 17.57 -5.91
N GLN A 8 -15.07 17.58 -7.19
CA GLN A 8 -14.27 18.64 -7.81
C GLN A 8 -14.93 20.02 -7.62
N THR A 9 -16.24 20.11 -7.78
CA THR A 9 -16.97 21.39 -7.61
C THR A 9 -16.92 21.92 -6.17
N ILE A 10 -16.76 21.04 -5.19
CA ILE A 10 -16.71 21.36 -3.75
C ILE A 10 -15.27 21.64 -3.32
N ILE A 11 -14.34 20.73 -3.63
CA ILE A 11 -12.95 20.76 -3.14
C ILE A 11 -12.13 21.79 -3.93
N LYS A 12 -12.29 21.85 -5.27
CA LYS A 12 -11.52 22.72 -6.19
C LYS A 12 -10.02 22.64 -5.92
N PRO A 13 -9.40 21.45 -6.06
CA PRO A 13 -8.00 21.26 -5.70
C PRO A 13 -7.09 22.09 -6.64
N THR A 14 -6.04 22.68 -6.08
CA THR A 14 -4.99 23.37 -6.83
C THR A 14 -3.82 22.46 -7.14
N VAL A 15 -3.59 21.42 -6.32
CA VAL A 15 -2.57 20.40 -6.51
C VAL A 15 -3.24 19.04 -6.53
N GLY A 16 -3.09 18.32 -7.64
CA GLY A 16 -3.52 16.93 -7.78
C GLY A 16 -2.36 15.96 -7.57
N ILE A 17 -2.56 14.93 -6.75
CA ILE A 17 -1.58 13.86 -6.57
C ILE A 17 -2.28 12.54 -6.86
N LEU A 18 -1.84 11.85 -7.92
CA LEU A 18 -2.31 10.51 -8.24
C LEU A 18 -1.22 9.49 -7.89
N THR A 19 -1.39 8.80 -6.77
CA THR A 19 -0.39 7.87 -6.24
C THR A 19 -0.39 6.56 -7.02
N ASN A 20 -1.49 5.81 -6.96
CA ASN A 20 -1.66 4.58 -7.73
C ASN A 20 -3.13 4.31 -8.04
N ILE A 21 -3.37 3.35 -8.94
CA ILE A 21 -4.70 2.82 -9.27
C ILE A 21 -4.66 1.32 -9.03
N GLY A 22 -5.17 0.90 -7.89
CA GLY A 22 -5.27 -0.52 -7.49
C GLY A 22 -6.65 -1.12 -7.69
N GLY A 23 -6.79 -2.42 -7.35
CA GLY A 23 -8.03 -3.19 -7.48
C GLY A 23 -9.12 -2.89 -6.44
N ALA A 24 -8.83 -2.12 -5.37
CA ALA A 24 -9.82 -1.77 -4.35
C ALA A 24 -11.01 -1.01 -4.98
N HIS A 25 -12.24 -1.31 -4.56
CA HIS A 25 -13.49 -0.73 -5.11
C HIS A 25 -13.66 -0.87 -6.64
N GLN A 26 -13.10 -1.94 -7.23
CA GLN A 26 -13.15 -2.20 -8.67
C GLN A 26 -14.56 -2.51 -9.16
N GLU A 27 -15.46 -2.97 -8.31
CA GLU A 27 -16.83 -3.37 -8.65
C GLU A 27 -17.65 -2.25 -9.34
N ASN A 28 -17.29 -0.99 -9.11
CA ASN A 28 -17.95 0.17 -9.67
C ASN A 28 -17.40 0.63 -11.03
N PHE A 29 -16.38 -0.09 -11.58
CA PHE A 29 -15.68 0.30 -12.81
C PHE A 29 -15.51 -0.89 -13.75
N PHE A 30 -15.68 -0.65 -15.06
CA PHE A 30 -15.49 -1.68 -16.09
C PHE A 30 -14.02 -2.04 -16.27
N SER A 31 -13.11 -1.08 -16.05
CA SER A 31 -11.67 -1.27 -16.18
C SER A 31 -10.89 -0.38 -15.21
N LEU A 32 -9.60 -0.70 -15.00
CA LEU A 32 -8.70 0.19 -14.26
C LEU A 32 -8.50 1.53 -14.97
N GLN A 33 -8.62 1.55 -16.31
CA GLN A 33 -8.55 2.78 -17.09
C GLN A 33 -9.75 3.70 -16.80
N ASP A 34 -10.97 3.15 -16.75
CA ASP A 34 -12.17 3.94 -16.42
C ASP A 34 -12.07 4.50 -15.00
N LYS A 35 -11.56 3.69 -14.06
CA LYS A 35 -11.31 4.12 -12.70
C LYS A 35 -10.27 5.24 -12.62
N CYS A 36 -9.18 5.13 -13.39
CA CYS A 36 -8.16 6.17 -13.49
C CYS A 36 -8.74 7.47 -14.03
N MET A 37 -9.50 7.41 -15.13
CA MET A 37 -10.15 8.56 -15.74
C MET A 37 -11.15 9.23 -14.80
N GLU A 38 -11.97 8.46 -14.09
CA GLU A 38 -12.89 9.00 -13.07
C GLU A 38 -12.12 9.75 -11.96
N LYS A 39 -11.04 9.14 -11.43
CA LYS A 39 -10.22 9.82 -10.41
C LYS A 39 -9.54 11.08 -10.91
N LEU A 40 -9.09 11.09 -12.16
CA LEU A 40 -8.50 12.26 -12.79
C LEU A 40 -9.49 13.41 -12.94
N THR A 41 -10.79 13.13 -13.05
CA THR A 41 -11.83 14.18 -13.13
C THR A 41 -11.79 15.12 -11.93
N LEU A 42 -11.39 14.64 -10.74
CA LEU A 42 -11.20 15.49 -9.56
C LEU A 42 -10.16 16.60 -9.78
N PHE A 43 -9.18 16.35 -10.64
CA PHE A 43 -8.02 17.23 -10.87
C PHE A 43 -8.09 18.06 -12.13
N LYS A 44 -9.25 18.06 -12.83
CA LYS A 44 -9.40 18.71 -14.16
C LYS A 44 -9.01 20.19 -14.19
N ASP A 45 -9.20 20.90 -13.07
CA ASP A 45 -8.94 22.34 -12.96
C ASP A 45 -7.78 22.66 -12.00
N CYS A 46 -6.93 21.69 -11.62
CA CYS A 46 -5.78 21.96 -10.75
C CYS A 46 -4.62 22.61 -11.53
N ASP A 47 -3.79 23.36 -10.81
CA ASP A 47 -2.62 24.04 -11.39
C ASP A 47 -1.52 23.04 -11.75
N VAL A 48 -1.40 21.97 -10.96
CA VAL A 48 -0.39 20.92 -11.15
C VAL A 48 -0.95 19.55 -10.83
N ILE A 49 -0.51 18.55 -11.61
CA ILE A 49 -0.74 17.13 -11.35
C ILE A 49 0.60 16.42 -11.13
N ILE A 50 0.68 15.62 -10.06
CA ILE A 50 1.88 14.87 -9.64
C ILE A 50 1.56 13.38 -9.70
N TYR A 51 2.42 12.60 -10.35
CA TYR A 51 2.21 11.16 -10.52
C TYR A 51 3.52 10.40 -10.81
N ASP A 52 3.46 9.06 -10.76
CA ASP A 52 4.52 8.16 -11.23
C ASP A 52 4.52 8.12 -12.75
N GLY A 53 5.53 8.70 -13.37
CA GLY A 53 5.71 8.73 -14.83
C GLY A 53 6.03 7.36 -15.44
N ASP A 54 6.50 6.39 -14.65
CA ASP A 54 6.78 5.03 -15.08
C ASP A 54 5.54 4.12 -15.05
N ASN A 55 4.44 4.58 -14.46
CA ASN A 55 3.18 3.85 -14.45
C ASN A 55 2.43 4.09 -15.78
N GLU A 56 2.47 3.09 -16.67
CA GLU A 56 1.91 3.18 -18.02
C GLU A 56 0.42 3.50 -18.03
N LEU A 57 -0.36 2.94 -17.08
CA LEU A 57 -1.79 3.22 -16.96
C LEU A 57 -2.03 4.69 -16.64
N ILE A 58 -1.37 5.21 -15.60
CA ILE A 58 -1.54 6.59 -15.15
C ILE A 58 -1.05 7.55 -16.23
N SER A 59 0.15 7.35 -16.76
CA SER A 59 0.73 8.19 -17.82
C SER A 59 -0.16 8.26 -19.06
N SER A 60 -0.72 7.09 -19.49
CA SER A 60 -1.62 7.05 -20.62
C SER A 60 -2.96 7.76 -20.37
N CYS A 61 -3.47 7.68 -19.13
CA CYS A 61 -4.70 8.39 -18.75
C CYS A 61 -4.48 9.90 -18.65
N VAL A 62 -3.36 10.34 -18.05
CA VAL A 62 -2.99 11.76 -17.97
C VAL A 62 -2.81 12.33 -19.37
N ALA A 63 -2.10 11.66 -20.28
CA ALA A 63 -1.90 12.09 -21.66
C ALA A 63 -3.21 12.19 -22.49
N LYS A 64 -4.21 11.35 -22.16
CA LYS A 64 -5.55 11.41 -22.77
C LYS A 64 -6.45 12.46 -22.15
N SER A 65 -6.16 12.88 -20.94
CA SER A 65 -6.88 13.93 -20.26
C SER A 65 -6.47 15.26 -20.87
N LEU A 66 -7.46 16.07 -21.27
CA LEU A 66 -7.19 17.40 -21.83
C LEU A 66 -6.89 18.42 -20.71
N PHE A 67 -6.00 18.04 -19.79
CA PHE A 67 -5.59 18.94 -18.73
C PHE A 67 -4.70 20.08 -19.26
N THR A 68 -4.93 21.26 -18.73
CA THR A 68 -4.03 22.42 -18.91
C THR A 68 -3.04 22.55 -17.76
N SER A 69 -3.11 21.63 -16.79
CA SER A 69 -2.26 21.59 -15.60
C SER A 69 -0.80 21.33 -15.97
N ARG A 70 0.10 21.91 -15.19
CA ARG A 70 1.53 21.54 -15.24
C ARG A 70 1.68 20.11 -14.72
N GLU A 71 2.41 19.26 -15.45
CA GLU A 71 2.73 17.90 -15.03
C GLU A 71 4.07 17.85 -14.28
N ILE A 72 4.08 17.16 -13.15
CA ILE A 72 5.31 16.77 -12.42
C ILE A 72 5.29 15.26 -12.28
N ALA A 73 5.82 14.58 -13.29
CA ALA A 73 6.01 13.14 -13.25
C ALA A 73 7.44 12.83 -12.77
N TRP A 74 7.55 12.05 -11.69
CA TRP A 74 8.84 11.46 -11.32
C TRP A 74 9.05 10.13 -12.05
N SER A 75 10.30 9.76 -12.30
CA SER A 75 10.63 8.52 -13.01
C SER A 75 11.92 7.90 -12.49
N LYS A 76 11.97 6.58 -12.51
CA LYS A 76 13.17 5.74 -12.29
C LYS A 76 13.79 5.28 -13.60
N LYS A 77 13.08 5.44 -14.74
CA LYS A 77 13.47 4.92 -16.05
C LYS A 77 13.88 6.02 -17.03
N ASP A 78 13.15 7.13 -17.02
CA ASP A 78 13.34 8.25 -17.94
C ASP A 78 14.18 9.35 -17.27
N ASN A 79 15.48 9.39 -17.60
CA ASN A 79 16.44 10.34 -17.05
C ASN A 79 16.31 11.76 -17.60
N GLU A 80 15.43 11.98 -18.57
CA GLU A 80 15.10 13.30 -19.13
C GLU A 80 14.01 14.01 -18.33
N ARG A 81 13.29 13.28 -17.46
CA ARG A 81 12.29 13.87 -16.59
C ARG A 81 12.92 14.84 -15.59
N PRO A 82 12.24 15.98 -15.31
CA PRO A 82 12.73 16.97 -14.34
C PRO A 82 13.03 16.40 -12.95
N LEU A 83 12.27 15.39 -12.50
CA LEU A 83 12.52 14.64 -11.29
C LEU A 83 12.84 13.18 -11.65
N PHE A 84 14.12 12.86 -11.64
CA PHE A 84 14.65 11.53 -11.92
C PHE A 84 15.21 10.86 -10.67
N ILE A 85 14.77 9.64 -10.40
CA ILE A 85 15.22 8.82 -9.26
C ILE A 85 16.38 7.95 -9.73
N GLU A 86 17.59 8.28 -9.31
CA GLU A 86 18.81 7.63 -9.76
C GLU A 86 19.03 6.27 -9.11
N SER A 87 18.75 6.16 -7.80
CA SER A 87 18.87 4.90 -7.09
C SER A 87 18.03 4.88 -5.82
N ILE A 88 17.61 3.66 -5.44
CA ILE A 88 16.91 3.34 -4.19
C ILE A 88 17.70 2.24 -3.51
N GLN A 89 18.31 2.53 -2.37
CA GLN A 89 19.13 1.61 -1.61
C GLN A 89 18.45 1.28 -0.29
N LYS A 90 17.87 0.08 -0.21
CA LYS A 90 17.23 -0.44 1.00
C LYS A 90 18.30 -0.97 1.96
N GLY A 91 18.34 -0.41 3.18
CA GLY A 91 19.10 -0.94 4.30
C GLY A 91 18.25 -1.85 5.18
N GLU A 92 18.69 -2.10 6.40
CA GLU A 92 17.97 -2.93 7.36
C GLU A 92 16.74 -2.22 7.95
N HIS A 93 16.83 -0.91 8.20
CA HIS A 93 15.77 -0.13 8.85
C HIS A 93 15.43 1.17 8.11
N ALA A 94 16.13 1.51 7.06
CA ALA A 94 15.95 2.75 6.32
C ALA A 94 16.28 2.55 4.84
N THR A 95 15.72 3.41 4.00
CA THR A 95 16.02 3.45 2.57
C THR A 95 16.61 4.81 2.22
N THR A 96 17.74 4.79 1.51
CA THR A 96 18.35 5.99 0.94
C THR A 96 17.98 6.12 -0.52
N ILE A 97 17.51 7.29 -0.92
CA ILE A 97 17.03 7.60 -2.26
C ILE A 97 17.89 8.73 -2.83
N LYS A 98 18.55 8.47 -3.96
CA LYS A 98 19.26 9.48 -4.73
C LYS A 98 18.41 9.93 -5.90
N TYR A 99 18.35 11.24 -6.11
CA TYR A 99 17.54 11.81 -7.17
C TYR A 99 18.23 13.01 -7.82
N ARG A 100 17.82 13.32 -9.04
CA ARG A 100 18.11 14.59 -9.72
C ARG A 100 16.84 15.39 -9.90
N TYR A 101 16.90 16.66 -9.56
CA TYR A 101 15.82 17.59 -9.86
C TYR A 101 16.38 18.76 -10.67
N LEU A 102 15.84 18.96 -11.88
CA LEU A 102 16.33 19.95 -12.84
C LEU A 102 17.86 19.85 -13.06
N GLY A 103 18.39 18.65 -13.12
CA GLY A 103 19.81 18.37 -13.31
C GLY A 103 20.66 18.39 -12.04
N MET A 104 20.15 18.87 -10.91
CA MET A 104 20.90 18.97 -9.64
C MET A 104 20.75 17.67 -8.83
N PRO A 105 21.86 16.99 -8.49
CA PRO A 105 21.83 15.76 -7.69
C PRO A 105 21.57 16.07 -6.22
N ASN A 106 20.77 15.22 -5.60
CA ASN A 106 20.40 15.29 -4.18
C ASN A 106 20.14 13.89 -3.63
N GLU A 107 20.05 13.77 -2.30
CA GLU A 107 19.67 12.53 -1.65
C GLU A 107 18.87 12.79 -0.37
N PHE A 108 18.06 11.83 0.01
CA PHE A 108 17.40 11.78 1.32
C PHE A 108 17.22 10.34 1.77
N SER A 109 16.94 10.14 3.06
CA SER A 109 16.62 8.83 3.62
C SER A 109 15.26 8.86 4.29
N ILE A 110 14.58 7.71 4.29
CA ILE A 110 13.31 7.47 4.99
C ILE A 110 13.45 6.27 5.92
N PRO A 111 12.76 6.24 7.08
CA PRO A 111 12.81 5.13 8.04
C PRO A 111 11.88 3.97 7.62
N PHE A 112 11.79 3.66 6.33
CA PHE A 112 10.96 2.61 5.76
C PHE A 112 11.75 1.81 4.73
N ILE A 113 11.39 0.52 4.56
CA ILE A 113 12.04 -0.39 3.59
C ILE A 113 11.03 -1.02 2.62
N ASP A 114 9.73 -0.82 2.80
CA ASP A 114 8.68 -1.32 1.94
C ASP A 114 8.47 -0.44 0.71
N ASP A 115 8.06 -1.06 -0.40
CA ASP A 115 7.93 -0.37 -1.68
C ASP A 115 6.81 0.68 -1.70
N ALA A 116 5.72 0.46 -0.96
CA ALA A 116 4.61 1.40 -0.89
C ALA A 116 5.00 2.70 -0.17
N SER A 117 5.71 2.59 0.96
CA SER A 117 6.25 3.76 1.68
C SER A 117 7.28 4.51 0.86
N ILE A 118 8.13 3.77 0.12
CA ILE A 118 9.11 4.38 -0.81
C ILE A 118 8.37 5.16 -1.90
N GLU A 119 7.39 4.57 -2.58
CA GLU A 119 6.61 5.23 -3.63
C GLU A 119 5.88 6.46 -3.11
N ASN A 120 5.22 6.36 -1.95
CA ASN A 120 4.57 7.51 -1.31
C ASN A 120 5.56 8.63 -0.98
N SER A 121 6.79 8.29 -0.54
CA SER A 121 7.82 9.30 -0.28
C SER A 121 8.27 10.03 -1.55
N LEU A 122 8.27 9.36 -2.72
CA LEU A 122 8.58 10.02 -4.00
C LEU A 122 7.48 11.02 -4.40
N HIS A 123 6.22 10.73 -4.12
CA HIS A 123 5.13 11.71 -4.30
C HIS A 123 5.30 12.90 -3.34
N CYS A 124 5.63 12.63 -2.06
CA CYS A 124 5.92 13.69 -1.09
C CYS A 124 7.12 14.55 -1.52
N LEU A 125 8.18 13.93 -2.04
CA LEU A 125 9.33 14.64 -2.61
C LEU A 125 8.89 15.58 -3.74
N ALA A 126 8.11 15.09 -4.69
CA ALA A 126 7.63 15.89 -5.81
C ALA A 126 6.79 17.10 -5.37
N VAL A 127 5.92 16.91 -4.36
CA VAL A 127 5.17 18.01 -3.74
C VAL A 127 6.11 19.02 -3.06
N ALA A 128 7.06 18.54 -2.25
CA ALA A 128 8.00 19.41 -1.55
C ALA A 128 8.83 20.27 -2.52
N LEU A 129 9.31 19.66 -3.61
CA LEU A 129 10.04 20.37 -4.67
C LEU A 129 9.15 21.38 -5.39
N TYR A 130 7.89 21.04 -5.67
CA TYR A 130 6.92 21.98 -6.23
C TYR A 130 6.66 23.18 -5.31
N MET A 131 6.58 22.92 -4.01
CA MET A 131 6.42 23.95 -2.97
C MET A 131 7.72 24.70 -2.65
N MET A 132 8.78 24.45 -3.41
CA MET A 132 10.11 25.09 -3.25
C MET A 132 10.72 24.88 -1.85
N VAL A 133 10.47 23.74 -1.23
CA VAL A 133 11.15 23.34 0.01
C VAL A 133 12.61 23.03 -0.33
N SER A 134 13.55 23.53 0.49
CA SER A 134 14.97 23.30 0.20
C SER A 134 15.39 21.84 0.37
N PRO A 135 16.41 21.36 -0.36
CA PRO A 135 16.89 19.98 -0.24
C PRO A 135 17.29 19.59 1.19
N GLU A 136 17.85 20.52 1.95
CA GLU A 136 18.25 20.31 3.35
C GLU A 136 17.01 20.04 4.24
N GLN A 137 15.96 20.83 4.05
CA GLN A 137 14.71 20.66 4.77
C GLN A 137 14.00 19.35 4.37
N ILE A 138 14.05 18.99 3.07
CA ILE A 138 13.51 17.71 2.59
C ILE A 138 14.25 16.56 3.29
N THR A 139 15.58 16.55 3.26
CA THR A 139 16.41 15.52 3.89
C THR A 139 16.11 15.39 5.39
N GLU A 140 16.05 16.50 6.11
CA GLU A 140 15.75 16.51 7.54
C GLU A 140 14.35 15.95 7.85
N ARG A 141 13.34 16.36 7.10
CA ARG A 141 11.95 15.97 7.39
C ARG A 141 11.63 14.56 6.94
N MET A 142 12.16 14.13 5.80
CA MET A 142 11.97 12.77 5.31
C MET A 142 12.57 11.71 6.26
N ALA A 143 13.69 12.02 6.91
CA ALA A 143 14.30 11.15 7.90
C ALA A 143 13.48 11.01 9.20
N ARG A 144 12.52 11.89 9.43
CA ARG A 144 11.66 11.94 10.63
C ARG A 144 10.23 11.45 10.36
N LEU A 145 9.98 10.83 9.20
CA LEU A 145 8.66 10.27 8.93
C LEU A 145 8.36 9.14 9.90
N ASP A 146 7.16 9.15 10.46
CA ASP A 146 6.68 8.11 11.35
C ASP A 146 5.81 7.10 10.61
N GLN A 147 5.78 5.87 11.11
CA GLN A 147 4.91 4.84 10.59
C GLN A 147 3.45 5.19 10.86
N ILE A 148 2.62 5.13 9.83
CA ILE A 148 1.19 5.39 9.97
C ILE A 148 0.54 4.21 10.69
N ALA A 149 -0.25 4.47 11.73
CA ALA A 149 -1.00 3.45 12.44
C ALA A 149 -1.83 2.57 11.48
N MET A 150 -1.92 1.28 11.76
CA MET A 150 -2.63 0.28 10.94
C MET A 150 -2.11 0.14 9.48
N ARG A 151 -0.87 0.60 9.19
CA ARG A 151 -0.20 0.45 7.89
C ARG A 151 1.16 -0.20 8.10
N LEU A 152 1.21 -1.54 8.11
CA LEU A 152 2.40 -2.34 8.42
C LEU A 152 3.07 -1.94 9.75
N GLU A 153 2.28 -1.42 10.69
CA GLU A 153 2.75 -0.96 11.99
C GLU A 153 3.26 -2.14 12.83
N VAL A 154 4.51 -2.10 13.23
CA VAL A 154 5.14 -3.19 14.01
C VAL A 154 5.13 -2.87 15.50
N LYS A 155 4.64 -3.82 16.29
CA LYS A 155 4.60 -3.72 17.76
C LYS A 155 5.15 -5.01 18.39
N GLU A 156 5.88 -4.87 19.49
CA GLU A 156 6.18 -6.01 20.35
C GLU A 156 4.90 -6.50 21.02
N GLY A 157 4.62 -7.77 20.84
CA GLY A 157 3.48 -8.43 21.45
C GLY A 157 3.83 -9.17 22.74
N LYS A 158 2.82 -9.76 23.37
CA LYS A 158 3.02 -10.65 24.54
C LYS A 158 3.63 -11.98 24.10
N ASN A 159 4.18 -12.73 25.04
CA ASN A 159 4.70 -14.10 24.87
C ASN A 159 5.75 -14.24 23.75
N GLY A 160 6.56 -13.19 23.52
CA GLY A 160 7.57 -13.20 22.46
C GLY A 160 7.03 -13.05 21.05
N CYS A 161 5.76 -12.71 20.87
CA CYS A 161 5.16 -12.43 19.58
C CYS A 161 5.59 -11.06 19.06
N VAL A 162 5.56 -10.90 17.73
CA VAL A 162 5.65 -9.61 17.04
C VAL A 162 4.36 -9.40 16.27
N LEU A 163 3.71 -8.27 16.49
CA LEU A 163 2.47 -7.90 15.81
C LEU A 163 2.77 -6.95 14.65
N ILE A 164 2.28 -7.28 13.47
CA ILE A 164 2.25 -6.40 12.30
C ILE A 164 0.80 -6.02 12.07
N ASN A 165 0.46 -4.77 12.36
CA ASN A 165 -0.89 -4.25 12.18
C ASN A 165 -1.01 -3.54 10.83
N ASP A 166 -1.76 -4.15 9.91
CA ASP A 166 -2.09 -3.63 8.57
C ASP A 166 -3.61 -3.71 8.31
N SER A 167 -4.40 -3.36 9.33
CA SER A 167 -5.85 -3.56 9.36
C SER A 167 -6.68 -2.39 8.82
N TYR A 168 -6.07 -1.42 8.16
CA TYR A 168 -6.81 -0.27 7.61
C TYR A 168 -7.68 -0.63 6.41
N ASN A 169 -7.18 -1.49 5.52
CA ASN A 169 -7.87 -1.96 4.31
C ASN A 169 -7.31 -3.30 3.87
N SER A 170 -8.14 -4.10 3.19
CA SER A 170 -7.76 -5.43 2.71
C SER A 170 -8.17 -5.66 1.27
N ASP A 171 -7.19 -5.82 0.40
CA ASP A 171 -7.30 -6.35 -0.96
C ASP A 171 -6.15 -7.30 -1.25
N LEU A 172 -6.24 -8.04 -2.35
CA LEU A 172 -5.26 -9.09 -2.66
C LEU A 172 -3.84 -8.55 -2.85
N ALA A 173 -3.69 -7.38 -3.47
CA ALA A 173 -2.37 -6.79 -3.72
C ALA A 173 -1.73 -6.28 -2.42
N SER A 174 -2.51 -5.60 -1.56
CA SER A 174 -2.05 -5.15 -0.25
C SER A 174 -1.77 -6.31 0.70
N LEU A 175 -2.50 -7.43 0.58
CA LEU A 175 -2.20 -8.65 1.34
C LEU A 175 -0.84 -9.23 0.93
N ASP A 176 -0.54 -9.30 -0.37
CA ASP A 176 0.76 -9.79 -0.87
C ASP A 176 1.93 -8.96 -0.32
N ILE A 177 1.81 -7.64 -0.35
CA ILE A 177 2.81 -6.71 0.21
C ILE A 177 3.00 -6.97 1.71
N ALA A 178 1.91 -7.11 2.46
CA ALA A 178 1.97 -7.33 3.90
C ALA A 178 2.57 -8.70 4.27
N LEU A 179 2.28 -9.74 3.50
CA LEU A 179 2.86 -11.07 3.69
C LEU A 179 4.35 -11.10 3.33
N ASP A 180 4.77 -10.40 2.26
CA ASP A 180 6.19 -10.25 1.93
C ASP A 180 6.95 -9.54 3.06
N PHE A 181 6.38 -8.44 3.58
CA PHE A 181 6.95 -7.73 4.73
C PHE A 181 7.07 -8.63 5.97
N MET A 182 6.01 -9.40 6.28
CA MET A 182 6.04 -10.37 7.39
C MET A 182 7.13 -11.42 7.20
N SER A 183 7.29 -11.97 5.97
CA SER A 183 8.27 -13.03 5.69
C SER A 183 9.70 -12.58 5.98
N ARG A 184 10.05 -11.36 5.59
CA ARG A 184 11.39 -10.80 5.80
C ARG A 184 11.75 -10.64 7.29
N ARG A 185 10.75 -10.42 8.15
CA ARG A 185 10.96 -10.25 9.60
C ARG A 185 11.00 -11.56 10.36
N SER A 186 10.29 -12.58 9.92
CA SER A 186 10.25 -13.88 10.59
C SER A 186 11.53 -14.70 10.40
N ASP A 187 12.19 -14.56 9.25
CA ASP A 187 13.35 -15.36 8.89
C ASP A 187 14.52 -15.18 9.86
N ASP A 188 14.70 -13.98 10.39
CA ASP A 188 15.80 -13.68 11.34
C ASP A 188 15.67 -14.36 12.72
N LYS A 189 14.47 -14.84 13.08
CA LYS A 189 14.19 -15.29 14.46
C LYS A 189 13.53 -16.67 14.57
N GLY A 190 13.29 -17.36 13.48
CA GLY A 190 12.63 -18.68 13.47
C GLY A 190 11.23 -18.69 14.09
N LYS A 191 10.53 -17.56 14.06
CA LYS A 191 9.18 -17.41 14.58
C LYS A 191 8.15 -17.94 13.59
N LYS A 192 7.11 -18.60 14.10
CA LYS A 192 5.96 -19.06 13.30
C LYS A 192 5.21 -17.87 12.69
N ARG A 193 4.77 -18.00 11.45
CA ARG A 193 4.01 -16.97 10.72
C ARG A 193 2.52 -17.20 10.84
N THR A 194 1.82 -16.27 11.48
CA THR A 194 0.38 -16.32 11.69
C THR A 194 -0.29 -15.14 11.00
N LEU A 195 -1.30 -15.42 10.18
CA LEU A 195 -2.14 -14.41 9.54
C LEU A 195 -3.50 -14.37 10.24
N ILE A 196 -3.91 -13.20 10.70
CA ILE A 196 -5.30 -12.89 11.09
C ILE A 196 -5.91 -12.07 9.96
N LEU A 197 -6.92 -12.59 9.29
CA LEU A 197 -7.51 -11.99 8.09
C LEU A 197 -9.03 -11.89 8.23
N SER A 198 -9.58 -10.68 8.02
CA SER A 198 -11.02 -10.48 7.91
C SER A 198 -11.53 -10.73 6.49
N ASP A 199 -12.86 -10.68 6.31
CA ASP A 199 -13.45 -10.68 4.98
C ASP A 199 -12.91 -9.51 4.13
N MET A 200 -12.61 -9.80 2.86
CA MET A 200 -12.25 -8.79 1.88
C MET A 200 -13.50 -8.31 1.15
N LEU A 201 -13.84 -7.05 1.35
CA LEU A 201 -15.04 -6.44 0.79
C LEU A 201 -14.75 -5.71 -0.54
N GLU A 202 -15.79 -5.48 -1.33
CA GLU A 202 -15.76 -4.62 -2.54
C GLU A 202 -14.68 -4.99 -3.58
N THR A 203 -14.36 -6.27 -3.72
CA THR A 203 -13.30 -6.74 -4.64
C THR A 203 -13.75 -6.87 -6.09
N GLY A 204 -15.06 -6.82 -6.37
CA GLY A 204 -15.63 -7.06 -7.70
C GLY A 204 -15.49 -8.49 -8.19
N GLN A 205 -15.00 -9.42 -7.35
CA GLN A 205 -14.81 -10.84 -7.66
C GLN A 205 -15.76 -11.72 -6.85
N SER A 206 -16.05 -12.91 -7.38
CA SER A 206 -16.76 -13.91 -6.56
C SER A 206 -15.87 -14.38 -5.40
N GLY A 207 -16.43 -14.52 -4.20
CA GLY A 207 -15.70 -15.00 -3.03
C GLY A 207 -14.95 -16.31 -3.28
N LYS A 208 -15.54 -17.21 -4.13
CA LYS A 208 -14.88 -18.45 -4.51
C LYS A 208 -13.55 -18.27 -5.25
N LEU A 209 -13.47 -17.29 -6.14
CA LEU A 209 -12.25 -16.98 -6.89
C LEU A 209 -11.24 -16.23 -6.00
N LEU A 210 -11.73 -15.25 -5.27
CA LEU A 210 -10.92 -14.45 -4.35
C LEU A 210 -10.19 -15.31 -3.33
N TYR A 211 -10.92 -16.15 -2.57
CA TYR A 211 -10.29 -16.96 -1.51
C TYR A 211 -9.46 -18.14 -2.04
N ARG A 212 -9.60 -18.51 -3.32
CA ARG A 212 -8.62 -19.39 -3.97
C ARG A 212 -7.28 -18.68 -4.12
N GLN A 213 -7.29 -17.45 -4.63
CA GLN A 213 -6.07 -16.63 -4.78
C GLN A 213 -5.45 -16.29 -3.43
N VAL A 214 -6.26 -15.99 -2.41
CA VAL A 214 -5.79 -15.79 -1.03
C VAL A 214 -5.09 -17.05 -0.51
N ALA A 215 -5.65 -18.23 -0.71
CA ALA A 215 -5.04 -19.49 -0.24
C ALA A 215 -3.72 -19.80 -0.96
N GLU A 216 -3.65 -19.57 -2.28
CA GLU A 216 -2.43 -19.69 -3.07
C GLU A 216 -1.34 -18.72 -2.57
N LEU A 217 -1.72 -17.49 -2.27
CA LEU A 217 -0.81 -16.46 -1.75
C LEU A 217 -0.30 -16.81 -0.34
N VAL A 218 -1.19 -17.18 0.56
CA VAL A 218 -0.88 -17.62 1.93
C VAL A 218 0.12 -18.80 1.91
N HIS A 219 -0.10 -19.77 1.02
CA HIS A 219 0.80 -20.91 0.86
C HIS A 219 2.17 -20.47 0.30
N SER A 220 2.19 -19.68 -0.78
CA SER A 220 3.44 -19.25 -1.44
C SER A 220 4.32 -18.37 -0.54
N ARG A 221 3.73 -17.61 0.39
CA ARG A 221 4.42 -16.75 1.35
C ARG A 221 4.79 -17.48 2.64
N GLY A 222 4.51 -18.79 2.74
CA GLY A 222 4.92 -19.64 3.85
C GLY A 222 4.24 -19.27 5.18
N VAL A 223 2.98 -18.86 5.15
CA VAL A 223 2.14 -18.72 6.35
C VAL A 223 1.86 -20.12 6.90
N GLU A 224 2.00 -20.28 8.21
CA GLU A 224 1.86 -21.58 8.89
C GLU A 224 0.54 -21.72 9.66
N LYS A 225 -0.07 -20.57 10.00
CA LYS A 225 -1.34 -20.51 10.70
C LYS A 225 -2.22 -19.38 10.13
N ILE A 226 -3.50 -19.65 9.91
CA ILE A 226 -4.48 -18.63 9.56
C ILE A 226 -5.62 -18.59 10.58
N ILE A 227 -5.99 -17.38 10.98
CA ILE A 227 -7.17 -17.06 11.78
C ILE A 227 -8.07 -16.19 10.94
N GLY A 228 -9.13 -16.75 10.38
CA GLY A 228 -10.10 -16.05 9.54
C GLY A 228 -11.26 -15.49 10.35
N VAL A 229 -11.66 -14.26 10.10
CA VAL A 229 -12.80 -13.60 10.75
C VAL A 229 -13.79 -13.10 9.69
N GLY A 230 -14.99 -13.64 9.66
CA GLY A 230 -16.04 -13.27 8.71
C GLY A 230 -16.74 -14.47 8.08
N GLU A 231 -17.87 -14.23 7.47
CA GLU A 231 -18.69 -15.29 6.88
C GLU A 231 -18.11 -15.82 5.58
N GLU A 232 -17.55 -14.95 4.73
CA GLU A 232 -17.04 -15.37 3.42
C GLU A 232 -15.75 -16.17 3.55
N ILE A 233 -14.78 -15.69 4.33
CA ILE A 233 -13.54 -16.42 4.56
C ILE A 233 -13.78 -17.75 5.26
N ARG A 234 -14.76 -17.83 6.17
CA ARG A 234 -15.16 -19.06 6.85
C ARG A 234 -15.70 -20.11 5.88
N THR A 235 -16.50 -19.70 4.88
CA THR A 235 -17.00 -20.64 3.84
C THR A 235 -15.86 -21.19 2.96
N ALA A 236 -14.75 -20.48 2.89
CA ALA A 236 -13.56 -20.87 2.14
C ALA A 236 -12.54 -21.67 2.97
N ALA A 237 -12.82 -21.98 4.25
CA ALA A 237 -11.89 -22.64 5.19
C ALA A 237 -11.23 -23.92 4.66
N ALA A 238 -11.95 -24.72 3.84
CA ALA A 238 -11.42 -25.95 3.26
C ALA A 238 -10.25 -25.75 2.28
N ARG A 239 -10.04 -24.50 1.79
CA ARG A 239 -8.96 -24.17 0.84
C ARG A 239 -7.60 -24.01 1.50
N PHE A 240 -7.57 -23.75 2.80
CA PHE A 240 -6.33 -23.55 3.54
C PHE A 240 -5.83 -24.88 4.10
N GLU A 241 -4.68 -25.35 3.64
CA GLU A 241 -4.06 -26.63 4.02
C GLU A 241 -2.98 -26.44 5.11
N ILE A 242 -3.21 -25.47 6.02
CA ILE A 242 -2.34 -25.10 7.14
C ILE A 242 -3.14 -25.14 8.44
N GLU A 243 -2.49 -24.91 9.58
CA GLU A 243 -3.19 -24.71 10.85
C GLU A 243 -4.20 -23.56 10.72
N LYS A 244 -5.47 -23.78 11.06
CA LYS A 244 -6.53 -22.84 10.74
C LYS A 244 -7.64 -22.78 11.78
N TYR A 245 -8.11 -21.57 12.02
CA TYR A 245 -9.23 -21.25 12.88
C TYR A 245 -10.11 -20.22 12.19
N PHE A 246 -11.46 -20.37 12.28
CA PHE A 246 -12.38 -19.46 11.62
C PHE A 246 -13.51 -19.07 12.56
N PHE A 247 -13.77 -17.78 12.65
CA PHE A 247 -14.78 -17.14 13.47
C PHE A 247 -15.74 -16.34 12.60
N ARG A 248 -16.98 -16.19 13.04
CA ARG A 248 -17.95 -15.35 12.32
C ARG A 248 -17.71 -13.88 12.54
N THR A 249 -17.35 -13.53 13.79
CA THR A 249 -17.17 -12.14 14.20
C THR A 249 -15.88 -11.98 15.01
N THR A 250 -15.46 -10.72 15.16
CA THR A 250 -14.31 -10.37 15.99
C THR A 250 -14.57 -10.70 17.46
N GLU A 251 -15.82 -10.54 17.92
CA GLU A 251 -16.22 -10.85 19.29
C GLU A 251 -16.00 -12.36 19.59
N GLU A 252 -16.43 -13.26 18.68
CA GLU A 252 -16.20 -14.70 18.84
C GLU A 252 -14.69 -15.02 18.96
N LEU A 253 -13.83 -14.36 18.15
CA LEU A 253 -12.39 -14.52 18.26
C LEU A 253 -11.85 -14.02 19.61
N LEU A 254 -12.30 -12.85 20.07
CA LEU A 254 -11.84 -12.25 21.33
C LEU A 254 -12.30 -13.01 22.55
N GLU A 255 -13.48 -13.67 22.51
CA GLU A 255 -14.00 -14.53 23.57
C GLU A 255 -13.30 -15.90 23.61
N SER A 256 -12.57 -16.28 22.57
CA SER A 256 -11.82 -17.52 22.52
C SER A 256 -10.47 -17.39 23.24
N ASP A 257 -9.96 -18.52 23.76
CA ASP A 257 -8.61 -18.57 24.37
C ASP A 257 -7.47 -18.59 23.32
N LEU A 258 -7.80 -18.55 22.03
CA LEU A 258 -6.84 -18.72 20.95
C LEU A 258 -5.75 -17.65 20.96
N LEU A 259 -6.13 -16.38 21.07
CA LEU A 259 -5.19 -15.26 21.09
C LEU A 259 -4.25 -15.30 22.30
N ALA A 260 -4.78 -15.71 23.45
CA ALA A 260 -3.97 -15.87 24.68
C ALA A 260 -2.96 -17.02 24.57
N GLY A 261 -3.21 -17.98 23.69
CA GLY A 261 -2.33 -19.12 23.42
C GLY A 261 -1.18 -18.84 22.45
N LEU A 262 -1.19 -17.72 21.72
CA LEU A 262 -0.13 -17.40 20.75
C LEU A 262 1.21 -17.11 21.43
N ARG A 263 2.28 -17.77 20.97
CA ARG A 263 3.64 -17.68 21.55
C ARG A 263 4.70 -17.78 20.46
N ASN A 264 5.67 -16.87 20.52
CA ASN A 264 6.84 -16.86 19.63
C ASN A 264 6.45 -16.88 18.14
N GLU A 265 5.50 -16.03 17.78
CA GLU A 265 4.95 -15.92 16.42
C GLU A 265 5.13 -14.49 15.89
N VAL A 266 5.26 -14.35 14.57
CA VAL A 266 5.03 -13.10 13.87
C VAL A 266 3.59 -13.11 13.37
N ILE A 267 2.79 -12.17 13.84
CA ILE A 267 1.35 -12.11 13.62
C ILE A 267 1.04 -10.92 12.74
N LEU A 268 0.58 -11.17 11.52
CA LEU A 268 0.02 -10.14 10.64
C LEU A 268 -1.49 -10.05 10.85
N VAL A 269 -1.97 -8.84 11.17
CA VAL A 269 -3.40 -8.53 11.20
C VAL A 269 -3.74 -7.72 9.97
N LYS A 270 -4.66 -8.25 9.15
CA LYS A 270 -5.11 -7.68 7.88
C LYS A 270 -6.64 -7.66 7.84
N GLY A 271 -7.25 -6.47 7.68
CA GLY A 271 -8.70 -6.37 7.72
C GLY A 271 -9.24 -5.06 7.21
#